data_174e0a427db1a13cd8181701f343a27d
#
_entry.id   174e0a427db1a13cd8181701f343a27d
#
_cell.length_a   1.000
_cell.length_b   1.000
_cell.length_c   1.000
_cell.angle_alpha   90.00
_cell.angle_beta   90.00
_cell.angle_gamma   90.00
#
_symmetry.space_group_name_H-M   'P 1'
#
loop_
_entity.id
_entity.type
_entity.pdbx_description
1 polymer ?
#
loop_
_entity_poly.entity_id
_entity_poly.type
_entity_poly.pdbx_seq_one_letter_code
_entity_poly.pdbx_strand_id
1 'polypeptide(L)'
;MVTGGFSNYNYAKTTEVIDLANPNIKCQNMAKLINLREGAVGGLIKQKWPLICGGYPAVDQKNCEVIGGIDEMELKLDLLERRRWAASQVWIDEQLWVTGGIEGPSITSEIVNIVDGKVATSVMLPLYIGDHCLVQVTSDLFLLIGGIGGGLNERNVSDETWWFSIGTFGWSKGPKLNQARRNHACVVFKDLTTNNTVVAVVGGSNSTTSDLLDSVEVFDGQSWKYGPKLPVPLESSKMVSKEFSGVLMGGYDGSFPTSVMRELTCEFGTCFWRKMSQKLQEPRRDFVAMIIPDSLTNCTNES
;
A
#
# COMPACT_ATOMS: atom_id res chain seq x y z
N MET A 1 10.97 4.94 -1.72
CA MET A 1 11.32 4.64 -0.31
C MET A 1 10.51 3.45 0.18
N VAL A 2 11.15 2.59 0.96
CA VAL A 2 10.55 1.41 1.60
C VAL A 2 10.97 1.39 3.07
N THR A 3 10.05 1.15 4.01
CA THR A 3 10.36 1.20 5.45
C THR A 3 9.50 0.24 6.27
N GLY A 4 10.04 -0.24 7.37
CA GLY A 4 9.36 -1.14 8.30
C GLY A 4 9.11 -2.54 7.73
N GLY A 5 8.07 -3.19 8.24
CA GLY A 5 7.67 -4.53 7.85
C GLY A 5 8.35 -5.64 8.66
N PHE A 6 8.24 -6.86 8.16
CA PHE A 6 8.82 -8.06 8.77
C PHE A 6 9.84 -8.69 7.82
N SER A 7 11.04 -8.97 8.32
CA SER A 7 12.18 -9.50 7.57
C SER A 7 12.88 -10.59 8.37
N ASN A 8 13.28 -11.68 7.72
CA ASN A 8 14.16 -12.72 8.27
C ASN A 8 13.93 -13.05 9.76
N TYR A 9 12.67 -13.31 10.13
CA TYR A 9 12.21 -13.61 11.52
C TYR A 9 12.20 -12.43 12.49
N ASN A 10 12.44 -11.19 12.01
CA ASN A 10 12.43 -9.99 12.84
C ASN A 10 11.66 -8.84 12.19
N TYR A 11 11.17 -7.93 13.03
CA TYR A 11 10.61 -6.67 12.55
C TYR A 11 11.72 -5.75 12.03
N ALA A 12 11.55 -5.22 10.84
CA ALA A 12 12.49 -4.29 10.24
C ALA A 12 12.24 -2.86 10.74
N LYS A 13 13.32 -2.14 11.03
CA LYS A 13 13.29 -0.67 11.27
C LYS A 13 13.95 0.11 10.14
N THR A 14 14.60 -0.57 9.23
CA THR A 14 15.39 0.03 8.16
C THR A 14 14.50 0.76 7.17
N THR A 15 15.04 1.86 6.62
CA THR A 15 14.40 2.65 5.56
C THR A 15 15.34 2.70 4.36
N GLU A 16 14.94 2.04 3.29
CA GLU A 16 15.68 1.98 2.03
C GLU A 16 15.14 3.00 1.04
N VAL A 17 16.04 3.65 0.31
CA VAL A 17 15.72 4.49 -0.85
C VAL A 17 16.22 3.79 -2.11
N ILE A 18 15.39 3.74 -3.14
CA ILE A 18 15.68 3.06 -4.41
C ILE A 18 15.34 4.03 -5.52
N ASP A 19 16.31 4.34 -6.36
CA ASP A 19 16.08 5.08 -7.61
C ASP A 19 15.46 4.14 -8.65
N LEU A 20 14.17 4.34 -8.94
CA LEU A 20 13.44 3.51 -9.89
C LEU A 20 13.71 3.88 -11.37
N ALA A 21 14.34 5.02 -11.61
CA ALA A 21 14.72 5.46 -12.97
C ALA A 21 16.09 4.92 -13.37
N ASN A 22 17.03 4.87 -12.41
CA ASN A 22 18.43 4.54 -12.68
C ASN A 22 18.90 3.34 -11.82
N PRO A 23 18.86 2.12 -12.36
CA PRO A 23 19.17 0.91 -11.59
C PRO A 23 20.61 0.80 -11.08
N ASN A 24 21.52 1.60 -11.63
CA ASN A 24 22.94 1.61 -11.26
C ASN A 24 23.28 2.65 -10.19
N ILE A 25 22.31 3.45 -9.78
CA ILE A 25 22.51 4.47 -8.74
C ILE A 25 22.21 3.85 -7.38
N LYS A 26 23.13 4.03 -6.43
CA LYS A 26 22.87 3.71 -5.02
C LYS A 26 22.43 4.95 -4.28
N CYS A 27 21.33 4.81 -3.57
CA CYS A 27 20.84 5.83 -2.68
C CYS A 27 21.27 5.55 -1.25
N GLN A 28 21.58 6.61 -0.51
CA GLN A 28 21.82 6.49 0.92
C GLN A 28 20.49 6.16 1.62
N ASN A 29 20.52 5.21 2.54
CA ASN A 29 19.37 4.88 3.36
C ASN A 29 19.02 6.06 4.28
N MET A 30 17.72 6.26 4.48
CA MET A 30 17.22 7.25 5.43
C MET A 30 17.31 6.75 6.88
N ALA A 31 16.96 7.61 7.82
CA ALA A 31 16.88 7.25 9.24
C ALA A 31 15.95 6.05 9.46
N LYS A 32 16.32 5.22 10.44
CA LYS A 32 15.50 4.07 10.82
C LYS A 32 14.26 4.52 11.58
N LEU A 33 13.21 3.70 11.53
CA LEU A 33 12.06 3.86 12.40
C LEU A 33 12.46 3.77 13.87
N ILE A 34 11.85 4.59 14.71
CA ILE A 34 11.96 4.53 16.17
C ILE A 34 11.25 3.26 16.66
N ASN A 35 10.03 3.03 16.17
CA ASN A 35 9.20 1.89 16.53
C ASN A 35 9.21 0.79 15.47
N LEU A 36 9.02 -0.45 15.92
CA LEU A 36 8.80 -1.58 15.04
C LEU A 36 7.38 -1.48 14.45
N ARG A 37 7.23 -1.63 13.13
CA ARG A 37 5.93 -1.49 12.47
C ARG A 37 5.81 -2.43 11.27
N GLU A 38 4.90 -3.40 11.34
CA GLU A 38 4.41 -4.13 10.17
C GLU A 38 2.93 -3.79 9.94
N GLY A 39 2.46 -3.84 8.70
CA GLY A 39 1.08 -3.49 8.36
C GLY A 39 0.71 -2.05 8.70
N ALA A 40 1.70 -1.16 8.78
CA ALA A 40 1.52 0.27 8.97
C ALA A 40 1.02 0.95 7.70
N VAL A 41 0.51 2.16 7.86
CA VAL A 41 0.16 3.08 6.77
C VAL A 41 1.17 4.22 6.71
N GLY A 42 1.32 4.87 5.55
CA GLY A 42 2.26 5.98 5.44
C GLY A 42 2.13 6.78 4.15
N GLY A 43 2.73 7.96 4.14
CA GLY A 43 2.76 8.84 3.00
C GLY A 43 3.61 10.09 3.26
N LEU A 44 3.42 11.17 2.50
CA LEU A 44 4.23 12.39 2.59
C LEU A 44 3.45 13.56 3.16
N ILE A 45 3.88 14.12 4.28
CA ILE A 45 3.39 15.41 4.77
C ILE A 45 3.98 16.52 3.89
N LYS A 46 3.13 17.41 3.37
CA LYS A 46 3.52 18.55 2.53
C LYS A 46 4.45 18.12 1.39
N GLN A 47 4.20 16.92 0.85
CA GLN A 47 5.03 16.31 -0.20
C GLN A 47 6.54 16.27 0.12
N LYS A 48 6.91 16.33 1.38
CA LYS A 48 8.30 16.46 1.82
C LYS A 48 8.71 15.48 2.91
N TRP A 49 7.88 15.22 3.91
CA TRP A 49 8.27 14.41 5.05
C TRP A 49 7.53 13.08 5.08
N PRO A 50 8.25 11.94 4.99
CA PRO A 50 7.63 10.64 5.13
C PRO A 50 7.06 10.45 6.53
N LEU A 51 5.75 10.18 6.60
CA LEU A 51 5.01 9.88 7.83
C LEU A 51 4.60 8.42 7.81
N ILE A 52 4.78 7.71 8.93
CA ILE A 52 4.39 6.32 9.11
C ILE A 52 3.51 6.21 10.36
N CYS A 53 2.32 5.64 10.22
CA CYS A 53 1.32 5.56 11.28
C CYS A 53 0.86 4.13 11.53
N GLY A 54 0.54 3.83 12.79
CA GLY A 54 -0.02 2.54 13.17
C GLY A 54 0.97 1.38 13.02
N GLY A 55 0.43 0.19 12.72
CA GLY A 55 1.19 -1.06 12.54
C GLY A 55 1.37 -1.84 13.84
N TYR A 56 1.81 -3.10 13.69
CA TYR A 56 2.05 -4.03 14.79
C TYR A 56 3.57 -4.28 14.95
N PRO A 57 4.16 -4.52 16.10
CA PRO A 57 3.61 -4.59 17.45
C PRO A 57 3.75 -3.27 18.26
N ALA A 58 3.65 -2.11 17.62
CA ALA A 58 3.82 -0.83 18.31
C ALA A 58 2.96 -0.77 19.59
N VAL A 59 3.56 -0.34 20.70
CA VAL A 59 2.90 -0.23 22.01
C VAL A 59 1.69 0.70 21.94
N ASP A 60 1.78 1.69 21.07
CA ASP A 60 0.69 2.58 20.72
C ASP A 60 0.49 2.62 19.20
N GLN A 61 -0.42 1.78 18.71
CA GLN A 61 -0.75 1.66 17.30
C GLN A 61 -1.54 2.87 16.74
N LYS A 62 -1.73 3.91 17.54
CA LYS A 62 -2.32 5.19 17.11
C LYS A 62 -1.25 6.18 16.68
N ASN A 63 -0.02 6.02 17.16
CA ASN A 63 1.02 7.00 16.93
C ASN A 63 1.59 6.95 15.52
N CYS A 64 2.12 8.06 15.10
CA CYS A 64 2.85 8.23 13.86
C CYS A 64 4.28 8.69 14.14
N GLU A 65 5.17 8.47 13.20
CA GLU A 65 6.54 8.98 13.24
C GLU A 65 6.94 9.52 11.86
N VAL A 66 7.74 10.58 11.87
CA VAL A 66 8.29 11.19 10.65
C VAL A 66 9.72 10.71 10.45
N ILE A 67 10.04 10.25 9.25
CA ILE A 67 11.38 9.79 8.91
C ILE A 67 12.23 10.96 8.42
N GLY A 68 13.46 11.07 8.94
CA GLY A 68 14.41 12.10 8.53
C GLY A 68 14.35 13.39 9.34
N GLY A 69 13.65 13.35 10.47
CA GLY A 69 13.64 14.33 11.54
C GLY A 69 13.60 15.80 11.15
N ILE A 70 12.57 16.50 11.55
CA ILE A 70 12.69 17.94 11.79
C ILE A 70 13.11 18.02 13.26
N ASP A 71 14.24 18.67 13.55
CA ASP A 71 14.81 18.81 14.90
C ASP A 71 13.88 19.47 15.94
N GLU A 72 12.66 19.81 15.58
CA GLU A 72 11.69 20.51 16.42
C GLU A 72 10.27 19.93 16.42
N MET A 73 9.99 18.89 15.68
CA MET A 73 8.72 18.17 15.74
C MET A 73 8.93 16.78 16.31
N GLU A 74 9.08 16.66 17.62
CA GLU A 74 8.50 15.52 18.33
C GLU A 74 6.98 15.57 18.09
N LEU A 75 6.59 15.30 16.86
CA LEU A 75 5.21 14.98 16.56
C LEU A 75 4.94 13.60 17.21
N LYS A 76 4.68 13.59 18.50
CA LYS A 76 3.85 12.59 19.13
C LYS A 76 2.45 12.79 18.56
N LEU A 77 2.34 12.47 17.27
CA LEU A 77 1.08 12.54 16.58
C LEU A 77 0.36 11.21 16.85
N ASP A 78 -0.43 11.18 17.91
CA ASP A 78 -1.55 10.24 18.02
C ASP A 78 -2.58 10.66 16.96
N LEU A 79 -2.19 10.59 15.68
CA LEU A 79 -3.00 11.05 14.58
C LEU A 79 -4.19 10.12 14.31
N LEU A 80 -4.13 8.88 14.76
CA LEU A 80 -5.21 7.94 14.60
C LEU A 80 -6.06 7.91 15.88
N GLU A 81 -7.36 8.08 15.75
CA GLU A 81 -8.29 7.88 16.88
C GLU A 81 -8.27 6.43 17.36
N ARG A 82 -8.01 5.49 16.43
CA ARG A 82 -8.02 4.05 16.71
C ARG A 82 -6.71 3.40 16.33
N ARG A 83 -6.32 2.41 17.08
CA ARG A 83 -5.21 1.52 16.74
C ARG A 83 -5.55 0.79 15.45
N ARG A 84 -4.61 0.75 14.48
CA ARG A 84 -4.81 0.12 13.18
C ARG A 84 -3.56 -0.58 12.70
N TRP A 85 -3.72 -1.82 12.27
CA TRP A 85 -2.76 -2.52 11.43
C TRP A 85 -3.51 -3.20 10.28
N ALA A 86 -2.84 -3.54 9.19
CA ALA A 86 -3.50 -4.06 7.99
C ALA A 86 -4.62 -3.15 7.43
N ALA A 87 -4.53 -1.85 7.71
CA ALA A 87 -5.35 -0.81 7.11
C ALA A 87 -4.80 -0.45 5.73
N SER A 88 -5.62 0.20 4.92
CA SER A 88 -5.19 0.80 3.67
C SER A 88 -5.32 2.32 3.72
N GLN A 89 -4.57 3.01 2.86
CA GLN A 89 -4.56 4.47 2.84
C GLN A 89 -4.47 5.04 1.43
N VAL A 90 -4.93 6.28 1.31
CA VAL A 90 -4.61 7.19 0.20
C VAL A 90 -4.33 8.58 0.75
N TRP A 91 -3.57 9.36 -0.02
CA TRP A 91 -3.28 10.76 0.27
C TRP A 91 -4.04 11.65 -0.70
N ILE A 92 -4.73 12.66 -0.15
CA ILE A 92 -5.50 13.63 -0.91
C ILE A 92 -5.24 14.99 -0.27
N ASP A 93 -4.65 15.91 -0.99
CA ASP A 93 -4.51 17.32 -0.58
C ASP A 93 -4.10 17.51 0.90
N GLU A 94 -2.97 16.96 1.32
CA GLU A 94 -2.47 17.02 2.70
C GLU A 94 -3.33 16.24 3.73
N GLN A 95 -4.26 15.41 3.28
CA GLN A 95 -5.05 14.54 4.14
C GLN A 95 -4.64 13.08 3.97
N LEU A 96 -4.39 12.42 5.08
CA LEU A 96 -4.20 10.98 5.13
C LEU A 96 -5.55 10.30 5.37
N TRP A 97 -6.05 9.57 4.38
CA TRP A 97 -7.25 8.76 4.51
C TRP A 97 -6.85 7.33 4.84
N VAL A 98 -7.23 6.87 6.04
CA VAL A 98 -6.97 5.52 6.53
C VAL A 98 -8.28 4.76 6.61
N THR A 99 -8.36 3.62 5.93
CA THR A 99 -9.58 2.81 5.88
C THR A 99 -9.38 1.45 6.53
N GLY A 100 -10.37 1.01 7.28
CA GLY A 100 -10.41 -0.32 7.89
C GLY A 100 -9.26 -0.62 8.84
N GLY A 101 -8.77 -1.85 8.78
CA GLY A 101 -7.72 -2.38 9.65
C GLY A 101 -8.25 -3.35 10.67
N ILE A 102 -7.33 -4.10 11.27
CA ILE A 102 -7.63 -5.17 12.22
C ILE A 102 -7.21 -4.73 13.61
N GLU A 103 -8.11 -4.13 14.36
CA GLU A 103 -8.12 -4.14 15.83
C GLU A 103 -9.49 -3.72 16.35
N GLY A 104 -10.20 -4.68 16.90
CA GLY A 104 -11.61 -4.52 17.26
C GLY A 104 -12.52 -4.41 16.03
N PRO A 105 -13.83 -4.40 16.22
CA PRO A 105 -14.79 -4.29 15.13
C PRO A 105 -14.80 -2.84 14.59
N SER A 106 -13.87 -2.50 13.69
CA SER A 106 -13.82 -1.17 13.09
C SER A 106 -14.35 -1.17 11.67
N ILE A 107 -15.51 -0.52 11.49
CA ILE A 107 -16.10 -0.20 10.18
C ILE A 107 -15.84 1.26 9.81
N THR A 108 -14.85 1.89 10.43
CA THR A 108 -14.61 3.32 10.22
C THR A 108 -13.39 3.55 9.38
N SER A 109 -13.46 4.52 8.51
CA SER A 109 -12.30 5.21 7.97
C SER A 109 -11.99 6.44 8.82
N GLU A 110 -10.74 6.80 8.89
CA GLU A 110 -10.29 8.05 9.49
C GLU A 110 -9.69 8.93 8.40
N ILE A 111 -10.11 10.20 8.40
CA ILE A 111 -9.50 11.22 7.57
C ILE A 111 -8.70 12.12 8.49
N VAL A 112 -7.40 12.00 8.44
CA VAL A 112 -6.50 12.79 9.26
C VAL A 112 -6.02 13.99 8.47
N ASN A 113 -6.40 15.19 8.92
CA ASN A 113 -5.80 16.41 8.39
C ASN A 113 -4.42 16.60 9.03
N ILE A 114 -3.38 16.47 8.21
CA ILE A 114 -2.00 16.51 8.69
C ILE A 114 -1.56 17.95 9.06
N VAL A 115 -2.22 18.96 8.52
CA VAL A 115 -1.82 20.36 8.78
C VAL A 115 -2.07 20.78 10.23
N ASP A 116 -3.17 20.32 10.82
CA ASP A 116 -3.56 20.68 12.19
C ASP A 116 -3.63 19.49 13.16
N GLY A 117 -3.30 18.29 12.68
CA GLY A 117 -3.32 17.06 13.48
C GLY A 117 -4.72 16.60 13.91
N LYS A 118 -5.77 17.21 13.35
CA LYS A 118 -7.14 16.85 13.70
C LYS A 118 -7.69 15.75 12.78
N VAL A 119 -8.42 14.83 13.37
CA VAL A 119 -9.23 13.90 12.59
C VAL A 119 -10.43 14.66 12.04
N ALA A 120 -10.46 14.85 10.72
CA ALA A 120 -11.45 15.72 10.10
C ALA A 120 -12.84 15.08 10.04
N THR A 121 -12.96 13.79 9.72
CA THR A 121 -14.27 13.12 9.59
C THR A 121 -14.07 11.62 9.55
N SER A 122 -14.95 10.89 10.22
CA SER A 122 -15.05 9.44 10.11
C SER A 122 -16.15 9.11 9.09
N VAL A 123 -15.77 8.51 7.95
CA VAL A 123 -16.71 7.95 6.99
C VAL A 123 -16.90 6.48 7.32
N MET A 124 -18.15 6.05 7.50
CA MET A 124 -18.43 4.64 7.73
C MET A 124 -18.14 3.83 6.47
N LEU A 125 -17.35 2.77 6.60
CA LEU A 125 -17.14 1.80 5.55
C LEU A 125 -18.40 0.94 5.36
N PRO A 126 -18.64 0.44 4.13
CA PRO A 126 -19.79 -0.42 3.87
C PRO A 126 -19.73 -1.77 4.60
N LEU A 127 -18.54 -2.15 5.09
CA LEU A 127 -18.30 -3.43 5.78
C LEU A 127 -17.07 -3.34 6.70
N TYR A 128 -16.96 -4.29 7.65
CA TYR A 128 -15.72 -4.51 8.40
C TYR A 128 -14.67 -5.08 7.46
N ILE A 129 -13.48 -4.48 7.39
CA ILE A 129 -12.45 -4.91 6.45
C ILE A 129 -11.03 -4.59 6.92
N GLY A 130 -10.14 -5.55 6.71
CA GLY A 130 -8.69 -5.39 6.81
C GLY A 130 -8.00 -6.09 5.65
N ASP A 131 -6.69 -5.96 5.54
CA ASP A 131 -5.87 -6.58 4.47
C ASP A 131 -6.38 -6.26 3.05
N HIS A 132 -7.15 -5.18 2.92
CA HIS A 132 -7.70 -4.70 1.66
C HIS A 132 -6.76 -3.69 1.01
N CYS A 133 -7.09 -3.33 -0.22
CA CYS A 133 -6.43 -2.26 -0.94
C CYS A 133 -7.36 -1.07 -1.13
N LEU A 134 -6.82 0.14 -1.04
CA LEU A 134 -7.51 1.36 -1.42
C LEU A 134 -6.64 2.12 -2.41
N VAL A 135 -7.20 2.50 -3.56
CA VAL A 135 -6.49 3.26 -4.60
C VAL A 135 -7.32 4.46 -5.04
N GLN A 136 -6.63 5.54 -5.36
CA GLN A 136 -7.24 6.69 -6.03
C GLN A 136 -7.21 6.46 -7.55
N VAL A 137 -8.39 6.41 -8.16
CA VAL A 137 -8.54 6.17 -9.62
C VAL A 137 -8.63 7.48 -10.39
N THR A 138 -9.35 8.46 -9.82
CA THR A 138 -9.39 9.85 -10.31
C THR A 138 -9.30 10.81 -9.12
N SER A 139 -9.27 12.10 -9.36
CA SER A 139 -9.30 13.11 -8.26
C SER A 139 -10.51 12.98 -7.33
N ASP A 140 -11.62 12.43 -7.81
CA ASP A 140 -12.88 12.31 -7.06
C ASP A 140 -13.25 10.86 -6.68
N LEU A 141 -12.65 9.85 -7.34
CA LEU A 141 -13.05 8.45 -7.20
C LEU A 141 -11.94 7.60 -6.60
N PHE A 142 -12.31 6.81 -5.60
CA PHE A 142 -11.47 5.82 -4.94
C PHE A 142 -12.10 4.44 -5.07
N LEU A 143 -11.26 3.42 -5.13
CA LEU A 143 -11.68 2.03 -5.20
C LEU A 143 -11.08 1.24 -4.04
N LEU A 144 -11.95 0.73 -3.17
CA LEU A 144 -11.63 -0.24 -2.15
C LEU A 144 -11.77 -1.64 -2.77
N ILE A 145 -10.78 -2.50 -2.57
CA ILE A 145 -10.67 -3.77 -3.29
C ILE A 145 -10.36 -4.91 -2.33
N GLY A 146 -11.17 -5.96 -2.37
CA GLY A 146 -10.92 -7.21 -1.66
C GLY A 146 -10.76 -7.04 -0.15
N GLY A 147 -9.90 -7.85 0.44
CA GLY A 147 -9.58 -7.86 1.87
C GLY A 147 -10.19 -9.02 2.63
N ILE A 148 -10.08 -8.97 3.96
CA ILE A 148 -10.73 -9.92 4.87
C ILE A 148 -11.73 -9.18 5.72
N GLY A 149 -12.97 -9.63 5.68
CA GLY A 149 -14.05 -8.96 6.39
C GLY A 149 -15.28 -9.84 6.54
N GLY A 150 -16.34 -9.25 7.04
CA GLY A 150 -17.62 -9.95 7.28
C GLY A 150 -18.32 -9.42 8.52
N GLY A 151 -19.20 -10.22 9.13
CA GLY A 151 -19.83 -9.93 10.40
C GLY A 151 -18.85 -10.04 11.58
N LEU A 152 -19.32 -9.66 12.77
CA LEU A 152 -18.50 -9.66 14.01
C LEU A 152 -17.79 -11.00 14.31
N ASN A 153 -18.31 -12.11 13.81
CA ASN A 153 -17.79 -13.46 14.09
C ASN A 153 -17.35 -14.24 12.83
N GLU A 154 -17.44 -13.65 11.65
CA GLU A 154 -17.11 -14.32 10.39
C GLU A 154 -16.07 -13.50 9.64
N ARG A 155 -14.89 -14.09 9.42
CA ARG A 155 -13.82 -13.49 8.62
C ARG A 155 -13.72 -14.24 7.30
N ASN A 156 -14.31 -13.68 6.27
CA ASN A 156 -14.24 -14.22 4.91
C ASN A 156 -13.32 -13.36 4.04
N VAL A 157 -12.54 -14.01 3.18
CA VAL A 157 -11.79 -13.31 2.15
C VAL A 157 -12.76 -12.84 1.07
N SER A 158 -12.65 -11.58 0.68
CA SER A 158 -13.63 -10.88 -0.14
C SER A 158 -13.19 -10.74 -1.60
N ASP A 159 -14.15 -10.91 -2.51
CA ASP A 159 -14.06 -10.50 -3.92
C ASP A 159 -14.77 -9.17 -4.19
N GLU A 160 -15.37 -8.57 -3.17
CA GLU A 160 -16.11 -7.32 -3.30
C GLU A 160 -15.19 -6.13 -3.58
N THR A 161 -15.70 -5.18 -4.37
CA THR A 161 -15.08 -3.87 -4.55
C THR A 161 -16.11 -2.77 -4.30
N TRP A 162 -15.63 -1.60 -3.85
CA TRP A 162 -16.50 -0.48 -3.51
C TRP A 162 -15.91 0.83 -3.99
N TRP A 163 -16.70 1.58 -4.73
CA TRP A 163 -16.38 2.94 -5.12
C TRP A 163 -16.72 3.91 -4.01
N PHE A 164 -15.82 4.84 -3.73
CA PHE A 164 -16.09 6.01 -2.91
C PHE A 164 -15.94 7.26 -3.78
N SER A 165 -16.94 8.16 -3.75
CA SER A 165 -16.87 9.46 -4.41
C SER A 165 -16.81 10.57 -3.37
N ILE A 166 -15.86 11.49 -3.53
CA ILE A 166 -15.77 12.69 -2.72
C ILE A 166 -16.98 13.58 -2.97
N GLY A 167 -17.42 13.72 -4.22
CA GLY A 167 -18.53 14.60 -4.59
C GLY A 167 -19.87 14.23 -3.95
N THR A 168 -20.14 12.93 -3.79
CA THR A 168 -21.37 12.44 -3.10
C THR A 168 -21.12 12.06 -1.66
N PHE A 169 -19.86 11.99 -1.25
CA PHE A 169 -19.40 11.54 0.06
C PHE A 169 -19.97 10.17 0.47
N GLY A 170 -20.02 9.24 -0.48
CA GLY A 170 -20.68 7.96 -0.28
C GLY A 170 -20.04 6.79 -1.01
N TRP A 171 -20.36 5.58 -0.54
CA TRP A 171 -19.93 4.31 -1.10
C TRP A 171 -20.98 3.71 -2.02
N SER A 172 -20.54 3.12 -3.12
CA SER A 172 -21.35 2.31 -4.02
C SER A 172 -20.63 1.03 -4.42
N LYS A 173 -21.37 -0.03 -4.71
CA LYS A 173 -20.77 -1.30 -5.14
C LYS A 173 -20.07 -1.15 -6.48
N GLY A 174 -18.86 -1.69 -6.56
CA GLY A 174 -18.11 -1.89 -7.79
C GLY A 174 -18.25 -3.32 -8.34
N PRO A 175 -17.67 -3.61 -9.51
CA PRO A 175 -17.63 -4.95 -10.07
C PRO A 175 -16.73 -5.85 -9.24
N LYS A 176 -17.19 -7.08 -8.96
CA LYS A 176 -16.43 -8.05 -8.19
C LYS A 176 -15.16 -8.51 -8.90
N LEU A 177 -14.14 -8.81 -8.11
CA LEU A 177 -12.97 -9.55 -8.58
C LEU A 177 -13.38 -10.96 -9.05
N ASN A 178 -12.61 -11.53 -9.98
CA ASN A 178 -12.79 -12.93 -10.36
C ASN A 178 -12.33 -13.91 -9.25
N GLN A 179 -11.46 -13.44 -8.36
CA GLN A 179 -10.93 -14.24 -7.27
C GLN A 179 -10.86 -13.41 -5.99
N ALA A 180 -11.51 -13.90 -4.93
CA ALA A 180 -11.40 -13.30 -3.60
C ALA A 180 -9.93 -13.26 -3.15
N ARG A 181 -9.52 -12.13 -2.55
CA ARG A 181 -8.13 -11.95 -2.11
C ARG A 181 -7.97 -10.97 -0.97
N ARG A 182 -7.01 -11.24 -0.11
CA ARG A 182 -6.51 -10.36 0.96
C ARG A 182 -4.99 -10.25 0.89
N ASN A 183 -4.39 -9.30 1.59
CA ASN A 183 -2.94 -9.07 1.57
C ASN A 183 -2.34 -8.95 0.16
N HIS A 184 -3.16 -8.57 -0.81
CA HIS A 184 -2.73 -8.32 -2.18
C HIS A 184 -2.14 -6.92 -2.31
N ALA A 185 -1.30 -6.73 -3.31
CA ALA A 185 -0.86 -5.41 -3.72
C ALA A 185 -1.82 -4.83 -4.77
N CYS A 186 -1.93 -3.51 -4.83
CA CYS A 186 -2.68 -2.83 -5.88
C CYS A 186 -1.95 -1.56 -6.34
N VAL A 187 -2.28 -1.13 -7.55
CA VAL A 187 -1.67 0.04 -8.16
C VAL A 187 -2.58 0.63 -9.23
N VAL A 188 -2.44 1.94 -9.43
CA VAL A 188 -3.06 2.67 -10.56
C VAL A 188 -1.94 3.29 -11.39
N PHE A 189 -1.99 3.10 -12.69
CA PHE A 189 -1.06 3.71 -13.65
C PHE A 189 -1.76 3.91 -15.02
N LYS A 190 -1.05 4.43 -16.02
CA LYS A 190 -1.57 4.64 -17.37
C LYS A 190 -1.07 3.55 -18.32
N ASP A 191 -1.96 3.05 -19.17
CA ASP A 191 -1.54 2.24 -20.33
C ASP A 191 -0.62 3.08 -21.23
N LEU A 192 0.53 2.53 -21.58
CA LEU A 192 1.60 3.23 -22.29
C LEU A 192 1.15 3.75 -23.67
N THR A 193 0.21 3.08 -24.29
CA THR A 193 -0.23 3.39 -25.66
C THR A 193 -1.54 4.17 -25.70
N THR A 194 -2.53 3.74 -24.91
CA THR A 194 -3.88 4.31 -24.92
C THR A 194 -4.05 5.46 -23.94
N ASN A 195 -3.11 5.63 -22.99
CA ASN A 195 -3.20 6.55 -21.87
C ASN A 195 -4.43 6.35 -20.96
N ASN A 196 -5.11 5.21 -21.10
CA ASN A 196 -6.22 4.85 -20.22
C ASN A 196 -5.72 4.52 -18.82
N THR A 197 -6.54 4.80 -17.82
CA THR A 197 -6.25 4.43 -16.45
C THR A 197 -6.39 2.92 -16.28
N VAL A 198 -5.36 2.29 -15.74
CA VAL A 198 -5.28 0.87 -15.38
C VAL A 198 -5.28 0.76 -13.87
N VAL A 199 -6.17 -0.07 -13.33
CA VAL A 199 -6.10 -0.51 -11.93
C VAL A 199 -5.71 -1.97 -11.94
N ALA A 200 -4.64 -2.34 -11.25
CA ALA A 200 -4.20 -3.73 -11.15
C ALA A 200 -4.15 -4.20 -9.69
N VAL A 201 -4.55 -5.44 -9.46
CA VAL A 201 -4.40 -6.16 -8.19
C VAL A 201 -3.54 -7.39 -8.40
N VAL A 202 -2.62 -7.64 -7.48
CA VAL A 202 -1.52 -8.58 -7.68
C VAL A 202 -1.35 -9.47 -6.47
N GLY A 203 -1.39 -10.78 -6.68
CA GLY A 203 -1.14 -11.76 -5.64
C GLY A 203 -2.15 -11.72 -4.49
N GLY A 204 -1.66 -11.88 -3.28
CA GLY A 204 -2.46 -12.01 -2.06
C GLY A 204 -2.73 -13.46 -1.70
N SER A 205 -3.73 -13.68 -0.87
CA SER A 205 -4.21 -15.00 -0.45
C SER A 205 -5.73 -15.07 -0.57
N ASN A 206 -6.27 -16.20 -1.02
CA ASN A 206 -7.72 -16.41 -1.16
C ASN A 206 -8.35 -17.15 0.02
N SER A 207 -7.57 -17.52 1.00
CA SER A 207 -8.04 -18.20 2.20
C SER A 207 -7.48 -17.55 3.48
N THR A 208 -8.04 -17.95 4.62
CA THR A 208 -7.52 -17.59 5.94
C THR A 208 -6.31 -18.45 6.33
N THR A 209 -6.00 -19.49 5.57
CA THR A 209 -4.98 -20.51 5.83
C THR A 209 -3.81 -20.50 4.85
N SER A 210 -3.63 -19.44 4.06
CA SER A 210 -2.42 -19.21 3.25
C SER A 210 -2.34 -19.87 1.86
N ASP A 211 -3.45 -19.94 1.14
CA ASP A 211 -3.39 -20.25 -0.29
C ASP A 211 -2.95 -19.02 -1.08
N LEU A 212 -1.66 -18.90 -1.30
CA LEU A 212 -1.08 -17.76 -1.98
C LEU A 212 -1.46 -17.71 -3.45
N LEU A 213 -1.63 -16.51 -3.98
CA LEU A 213 -2.02 -16.26 -5.35
C LEU A 213 -0.85 -15.81 -6.22
N ASP A 214 -0.75 -16.40 -7.41
CA ASP A 214 0.07 -15.91 -8.51
C ASP A 214 -0.73 -15.03 -9.48
N SER A 215 -2.05 -14.98 -9.31
CA SER A 215 -2.96 -14.30 -10.22
C SER A 215 -2.86 -12.78 -10.09
N VAL A 216 -3.02 -12.13 -11.23
CA VAL A 216 -3.18 -10.68 -11.38
C VAL A 216 -4.53 -10.42 -12.01
N GLU A 217 -5.24 -9.42 -11.53
CA GLU A 217 -6.44 -8.93 -12.19
C GLU A 217 -6.28 -7.44 -12.54
N VAL A 218 -6.75 -7.09 -13.71
CA VAL A 218 -6.68 -5.74 -14.27
C VAL A 218 -8.09 -5.26 -14.57
N PHE A 219 -8.42 -4.06 -14.10
CA PHE A 219 -9.70 -3.42 -14.34
C PHE A 219 -9.64 -2.59 -15.62
N ASP A 220 -10.55 -2.86 -16.55
CA ASP A 220 -10.63 -2.19 -17.87
C ASP A 220 -11.60 -0.99 -17.90
N GLY A 221 -12.13 -0.60 -16.76
CA GLY A 221 -13.18 0.42 -16.64
C GLY A 221 -14.59 -0.15 -16.48
N GLN A 222 -14.80 -1.44 -16.77
CA GLN A 222 -16.10 -2.11 -16.68
C GLN A 222 -16.06 -3.40 -15.84
N SER A 223 -15.01 -4.19 -16.02
CA SER A 223 -14.85 -5.50 -15.38
C SER A 223 -13.40 -5.82 -15.07
N TRP A 224 -13.20 -6.77 -14.17
CA TRP A 224 -11.89 -7.33 -13.86
C TRP A 224 -11.56 -8.46 -14.83
N LYS A 225 -10.36 -8.42 -15.39
CA LYS A 225 -9.81 -9.46 -16.29
C LYS A 225 -8.52 -9.99 -15.74
N TYR A 226 -8.26 -11.29 -15.93
CA TYR A 226 -6.97 -11.84 -15.57
C TYR A 226 -5.85 -11.23 -16.41
N GLY A 227 -4.81 -10.77 -15.73
CA GLY A 227 -3.57 -10.28 -16.31
C GLY A 227 -2.45 -11.33 -16.30
N PRO A 228 -1.19 -10.91 -16.51
CA PRO A 228 -0.05 -11.81 -16.52
C PRO A 228 0.26 -12.31 -15.12
N LYS A 229 0.31 -13.62 -14.92
CA LYS A 229 0.62 -14.25 -13.65
C LYS A 229 1.99 -13.86 -13.11
N LEU A 230 2.12 -13.83 -11.79
CA LEU A 230 3.40 -13.79 -11.12
C LEU A 230 4.15 -15.12 -11.34
N PRO A 231 5.48 -15.09 -11.49
CA PRO A 231 6.28 -16.33 -11.57
C PRO A 231 6.26 -17.15 -10.29
N VAL A 232 5.99 -16.52 -9.15
CA VAL A 232 5.87 -17.14 -7.82
C VAL A 232 4.71 -16.45 -7.12
N PRO A 233 3.81 -17.20 -6.46
CA PRO A 233 2.75 -16.61 -5.65
C PRO A 233 3.33 -15.70 -4.55
N LEU A 234 2.69 -14.57 -4.29
CA LEU A 234 3.14 -13.59 -3.29
C LEU A 234 1.96 -12.98 -2.56
N GLU A 235 2.09 -12.82 -1.25
CA GLU A 235 1.22 -11.96 -0.44
C GLU A 235 2.03 -10.88 0.29
N SER A 236 1.35 -9.90 0.88
CA SER A 236 1.97 -8.84 1.71
C SER A 236 3.09 -8.06 1.01
N SER A 237 3.09 -8.07 -0.32
CA SER A 237 3.91 -7.20 -1.17
C SER A 237 3.27 -5.82 -1.28
N LYS A 238 4.05 -4.84 -1.75
CA LYS A 238 3.55 -3.49 -2.01
C LYS A 238 3.83 -3.08 -3.45
N MET A 239 2.96 -2.24 -4.00
CA MET A 239 3.19 -1.60 -5.28
C MET A 239 3.24 -0.09 -5.15
N VAL A 240 4.08 0.55 -5.94
CA VAL A 240 4.10 2.00 -6.14
C VAL A 240 3.82 2.32 -7.59
N SER A 241 3.11 3.44 -7.80
CA SER A 241 2.76 3.94 -9.13
C SER A 241 3.94 4.69 -9.77
N LYS A 242 4.19 4.39 -11.02
CA LYS A 242 4.85 5.29 -11.98
C LYS A 242 3.78 5.70 -13.00
N GLU A 243 4.07 6.70 -13.81
CA GLU A 243 3.08 7.22 -14.77
C GLU A 243 2.49 6.12 -15.67
N PHE A 244 3.35 5.24 -16.22
CA PHE A 244 2.97 4.20 -17.18
C PHE A 244 3.27 2.77 -16.69
N SER A 245 3.49 2.58 -15.39
CA SER A 245 3.76 1.27 -14.83
C SER A 245 3.52 1.23 -13.33
N GLY A 246 3.42 0.03 -12.78
CA GLY A 246 3.43 -0.24 -11.36
C GLY A 246 4.64 -1.08 -10.96
N VAL A 247 5.32 -0.72 -9.89
CA VAL A 247 6.47 -1.47 -9.37
C VAL A 247 6.09 -2.27 -8.14
N LEU A 248 6.07 -3.59 -8.26
CA LEU A 248 5.89 -4.56 -7.17
C LEU A 248 7.21 -4.75 -6.43
N MET A 249 7.14 -4.76 -5.11
CA MET A 249 8.30 -4.92 -4.23
C MET A 249 8.01 -5.89 -3.09
N GLY A 250 9.01 -6.70 -2.74
CA GLY A 250 8.97 -7.57 -1.57
C GLY A 250 7.78 -8.55 -1.56
N GLY A 251 7.31 -8.87 -0.37
CA GLY A 251 6.22 -9.79 -0.09
C GLY A 251 6.70 -11.09 0.54
N TYR A 252 5.80 -12.05 0.68
CA TYR A 252 6.03 -13.37 1.26
C TYR A 252 5.63 -14.45 0.25
N ASP A 253 6.50 -15.43 0.02
CA ASP A 253 6.34 -16.47 -0.99
C ASP A 253 5.77 -17.80 -0.46
N GLY A 254 5.35 -17.80 0.80
CA GLY A 254 4.90 -18.98 1.53
C GLY A 254 5.99 -19.62 2.40
N SER A 255 7.25 -19.24 2.19
CA SER A 255 8.39 -19.73 2.96
C SER A 255 9.16 -18.59 3.62
N PHE A 256 9.47 -17.54 2.85
CA PHE A 256 10.28 -16.41 3.32
C PHE A 256 9.82 -15.08 2.75
N PRO A 257 10.09 -13.97 3.46
CA PRO A 257 10.03 -12.65 2.85
C PRO A 257 11.00 -12.55 1.67
N THR A 258 10.62 -11.81 0.63
CA THR A 258 11.44 -11.67 -0.59
C THR A 258 11.94 -10.23 -0.77
N SER A 259 13.05 -10.08 -1.50
CA SER A 259 13.60 -8.79 -1.94
C SER A 259 13.28 -8.47 -3.41
N VAL A 260 12.47 -9.29 -4.07
CA VAL A 260 12.18 -9.19 -5.51
C VAL A 260 11.49 -7.87 -5.83
N MET A 261 11.88 -7.28 -6.98
CA MET A 261 11.20 -6.17 -7.61
C MET A 261 10.82 -6.52 -9.05
N ARG A 262 9.61 -6.13 -9.46
CA ARG A 262 9.07 -6.34 -10.81
C ARG A 262 8.26 -5.15 -11.25
N GLU A 263 8.31 -4.83 -12.52
CA GLU A 263 7.54 -3.75 -13.11
C GLU A 263 6.41 -4.34 -13.97
N LEU A 264 5.17 -3.92 -13.70
CA LEU A 264 3.99 -4.24 -14.49
C LEU A 264 3.72 -3.06 -15.43
N THR A 265 3.66 -3.32 -16.72
CA THR A 265 3.36 -2.33 -17.76
C THR A 265 2.22 -2.86 -18.62
N CYS A 266 1.39 -1.97 -19.15
CA CYS A 266 0.33 -2.33 -20.12
C CYS A 266 0.48 -1.51 -21.40
N GLU A 267 0.31 -2.19 -22.54
CA GLU A 267 0.31 -1.62 -23.88
C GLU A 267 -0.90 -2.17 -24.65
N PHE A 268 -1.70 -1.29 -25.25
CA PHE A 268 -2.94 -1.65 -25.94
C PHE A 268 -3.88 -2.54 -25.11
N GLY A 269 -3.95 -2.29 -23.80
CA GLY A 269 -4.77 -3.08 -22.88
C GLY A 269 -4.18 -4.45 -22.49
N THR A 270 -3.00 -4.83 -23.01
CA THR A 270 -2.31 -6.06 -22.66
C THR A 270 -1.18 -5.75 -21.70
N CYS A 271 -1.16 -6.43 -20.55
CA CYS A 271 -0.16 -6.20 -19.51
C CYS A 271 0.91 -7.29 -19.50
N PHE A 272 2.12 -6.93 -19.06
CA PHE A 272 3.23 -7.85 -18.94
C PHE A 272 4.21 -7.43 -17.83
N TRP A 273 4.92 -8.42 -17.28
CA TRP A 273 5.94 -8.20 -16.27
C TRP A 273 7.32 -7.98 -16.89
N ARG A 274 7.99 -6.94 -16.42
CA ARG A 274 9.42 -6.73 -16.66
C ARG A 274 10.20 -7.06 -15.38
N LYS A 275 11.24 -7.89 -15.50
CA LYS A 275 12.16 -8.14 -14.40
C LYS A 275 13.03 -6.90 -14.18
N MET A 276 13.11 -6.44 -12.94
CA MET A 276 14.04 -5.37 -12.56
C MET A 276 15.37 -5.98 -12.12
N SER A 277 16.47 -5.28 -12.39
CA SER A 277 17.82 -5.64 -11.86
C SER A 277 17.93 -5.27 -10.38
N GLN A 278 17.23 -4.23 -9.97
CA GLN A 278 17.17 -3.77 -8.58
C GLN A 278 16.42 -4.78 -7.70
N LYS A 279 16.83 -4.78 -6.43
CA LYS A 279 16.20 -5.56 -5.36
C LYS A 279 16.17 -4.72 -4.10
N LEU A 280 15.30 -5.03 -3.16
CA LEU A 280 15.40 -4.55 -1.80
C LEU A 280 16.71 -5.04 -1.17
N GLN A 281 17.37 -4.19 -0.39
CA GLN A 281 18.58 -4.58 0.36
C GLN A 281 18.20 -5.62 1.43
N GLU A 282 17.04 -5.45 2.05
CA GLU A 282 16.51 -6.35 3.05
C GLU A 282 15.17 -6.97 2.55
N PRO A 283 15.07 -8.32 2.46
CA PRO A 283 13.79 -8.98 2.14
C PRO A 283 12.73 -8.57 3.16
N ARG A 284 11.53 -8.24 2.73
CA ARG A 284 10.47 -7.81 3.65
C ARG A 284 9.06 -8.01 3.13
N ARG A 285 8.13 -8.15 4.07
CA ARG A 285 6.68 -8.16 3.86
C ARG A 285 6.01 -7.16 4.79
N ASP A 286 4.74 -6.80 4.52
CA ASP A 286 3.91 -5.92 5.35
C ASP A 286 4.56 -4.57 5.70
N PHE A 287 5.37 -4.05 4.79
CA PHE A 287 6.10 -2.79 4.90
C PHE A 287 5.32 -1.63 4.27
N VAL A 288 5.79 -0.41 4.48
CA VAL A 288 5.31 0.77 3.78
C VAL A 288 6.21 1.06 2.59
N ALA A 289 5.61 1.29 1.43
CA ALA A 289 6.29 1.75 0.23
C ALA A 289 5.62 3.03 -0.29
N MET A 290 6.43 4.01 -0.69
CA MET A 290 5.96 5.27 -1.26
C MET A 290 6.98 5.89 -2.20
N ILE A 291 6.50 6.68 -3.16
CA ILE A 291 7.35 7.57 -3.95
C ILE A 291 7.69 8.77 -3.09
N ILE A 292 8.95 9.17 -3.08
CA ILE A 292 9.44 10.37 -2.39
C ILE A 292 10.12 11.30 -3.40
N PRO A 293 10.12 12.63 -3.18
CA PRO A 293 10.82 13.58 -4.03
C PRO A 293 12.33 13.37 -4.02
N ASP A 294 13.00 13.66 -5.13
CA ASP A 294 14.47 13.57 -5.25
C ASP A 294 15.18 14.46 -4.23
N SER A 295 14.56 15.57 -3.84
CA SER A 295 15.11 16.47 -2.80
C SER A 295 15.30 15.83 -1.43
N LEU A 296 14.70 14.66 -1.19
CA LEU A 296 14.87 13.87 0.04
C LEU A 296 15.88 12.74 -0.12
N THR A 297 16.49 12.60 -1.29
CA THR A 297 17.36 11.48 -1.60
C THR A 297 18.80 11.95 -1.79
N ASN A 298 19.75 11.17 -1.29
CA ASN A 298 21.17 11.30 -1.61
C ASN A 298 21.55 10.09 -2.47
N CYS A 299 21.14 10.13 -3.74
CA CYS A 299 21.48 9.10 -4.71
C CYS A 299 22.69 9.54 -5.52
N THR A 300 23.76 8.75 -5.51
CA THR A 300 25.01 9.07 -6.21
C THR A 300 25.39 7.93 -7.14
N ASN A 301 25.97 8.28 -8.29
CA ASN A 301 26.66 7.29 -9.12
C ASN A 301 27.83 6.72 -8.33
N GLU A 302 27.93 5.40 -8.21
CA GLU A 302 29.20 4.79 -7.79
C GLU A 302 30.26 5.12 -8.85
N SER A 303 31.29 5.84 -8.42
CA SER A 303 32.50 6.12 -9.23
C SER A 303 33.34 4.87 -9.34
#